data_78a3afeac76bf31b2d3ad544e2a1dce6
#
_entry.id   78a3afeac76bf31b2d3ad544e2a1dce6
#
_cell.length_a   1.000
_cell.length_b   1.000
_cell.length_c   1.000
_cell.angle_alpha   90.00
_cell.angle_beta   90.00
_cell.angle_gamma   90.00
#
_symmetry.space_group_name_H-M   'P 1'
#
loop_
_entity.id
_entity.type
_entity.pdbx_description
1 polymer ?
#
loop_
_entity_poly.entity_id
_entity_poly.type
_entity_poly.pdbx_seq_one_letter_code
_entity_poly.pdbx_strand_id
1 'polypeptide(L)'
;MISRTFNRYIWLLNTLILHKRLTFEEISNRWDNSRLSDGKPLALRTFHTHRDAIFDLFEIEIKCDTSTYEYYVSTMEPLRKDMAKKWLLNSFTLSNMIEAGHNMKDRILFEEIPHGTEYLQTVIDAMLQSKELEVDYQSYYGHLATYHMHPYAMKVYNQRWYVVGYIREKEGIRNIALDRTLELTIGTETFVLPDDFDAEEYYANTVGIFVNENQKPQKVVVRAFGKQVEYIRSLPLHHTQEEIKTVHEEYSDFRYKLCLTPELSTHLLAMGEKVKVLEPEELKSEIKNRLLATIQNYE
;
A
#
# COMPACT_ATOMS: atom_id res chain seq x y z
N MET A 1 7.86 16.31 -13.79
CA MET A 1 6.76 16.53 -14.76
C MET A 1 6.41 15.18 -15.35
N ILE A 2 5.27 14.59 -14.95
CA ILE A 2 4.81 13.29 -15.46
C ILE A 2 4.57 13.46 -16.96
N SER A 3 5.07 12.53 -17.76
CA SER A 3 4.91 12.57 -19.21
C SER A 3 3.40 12.66 -19.55
N ARG A 4 3.00 13.67 -20.31
CA ARG A 4 1.63 13.86 -20.80
C ARG A 4 1.10 12.61 -21.51
N THR A 5 1.99 11.87 -22.12
CA THR A 5 1.71 10.60 -22.80
C THR A 5 1.25 9.53 -21.80
N PHE A 6 1.88 9.45 -20.62
CA PHE A 6 1.49 8.52 -19.58
C PHE A 6 0.08 8.84 -19.02
N ASN A 7 -0.26 10.11 -18.85
CA ASN A 7 -1.61 10.52 -18.46
C ASN A 7 -2.68 10.06 -19.47
N ARG A 8 -2.34 9.99 -20.76
CA ARG A 8 -3.22 9.49 -21.81
C ARG A 8 -3.47 7.99 -21.69
N TYR A 9 -2.45 7.21 -21.31
CA TYR A 9 -2.61 5.78 -21.04
C TYR A 9 -3.53 5.52 -19.88
N ILE A 10 -3.33 6.24 -18.77
CA ILE A 10 -4.16 6.14 -17.58
C ILE A 10 -5.61 6.54 -17.87
N TRP A 11 -5.81 7.61 -18.64
CA TRP A 11 -7.15 8.03 -19.06
C TRP A 11 -7.86 6.94 -19.87
N LEU A 12 -7.19 6.34 -20.85
CA LEU A 12 -7.77 5.27 -21.68
C LEU A 12 -8.14 4.05 -20.83
N LEU A 13 -7.23 3.62 -19.98
CA LEU A 13 -7.44 2.48 -19.09
C LEU A 13 -8.62 2.73 -18.15
N ASN A 14 -8.67 3.89 -17.48
CA ASN A 14 -9.76 4.25 -16.58
C ASN A 14 -11.10 4.36 -17.29
N THR A 15 -11.11 4.89 -18.51
CA THR A 15 -12.33 4.99 -19.34
C THR A 15 -12.91 3.61 -19.59
N LEU A 16 -12.07 2.64 -19.96
CA LEU A 16 -12.52 1.26 -20.20
C LEU A 16 -12.89 0.51 -18.91
N ILE A 17 -12.21 0.75 -17.80
CA ILE A 17 -12.57 0.17 -16.50
C ILE A 17 -13.97 0.67 -16.06
N LEU A 18 -14.22 1.96 -16.20
CA LEU A 18 -15.48 2.60 -15.77
C LEU A 18 -16.66 2.15 -16.61
N HIS A 19 -16.50 2.15 -17.93
CA HIS A 19 -17.60 1.87 -18.86
C HIS A 19 -17.69 0.41 -19.32
N LYS A 20 -16.71 -0.41 -18.92
CA LYS A 20 -16.57 -1.84 -19.21
C LYS A 20 -16.36 -2.17 -20.69
N ARG A 21 -17.22 -1.74 -21.59
CA ARG A 21 -17.17 -1.98 -23.03
C ARG A 21 -17.51 -0.71 -23.78
N LEU A 22 -16.70 -0.34 -24.77
CA LEU A 22 -16.88 0.83 -25.63
C LEU A 22 -16.38 0.54 -27.03
N THR A 23 -17.08 1.04 -28.04
CA THR A 23 -16.57 1.13 -29.42
C THR A 23 -15.46 2.18 -29.53
N PHE A 24 -14.66 2.11 -30.58
CA PHE A 24 -13.63 3.14 -30.83
C PHE A 24 -14.24 4.54 -30.98
N GLU A 25 -15.40 4.64 -31.61
CA GLU A 25 -16.12 5.91 -31.77
C GLU A 25 -16.50 6.52 -30.43
N GLU A 26 -17.04 5.71 -29.54
CA GLU A 26 -17.42 6.17 -28.17
C GLU A 26 -16.20 6.58 -27.36
N ILE A 27 -15.07 5.87 -27.50
CA ILE A 27 -13.78 6.24 -26.87
C ILE A 27 -13.28 7.57 -27.45
N SER A 28 -13.34 7.75 -28.79
CA SER A 28 -12.92 8.97 -29.47
C SER A 28 -13.77 10.17 -29.06
N ASN A 29 -15.08 10.02 -28.97
CA ASN A 29 -16.00 11.08 -28.52
C ASN A 29 -15.70 11.52 -27.07
N ARG A 30 -15.34 10.58 -26.17
CA ARG A 30 -14.92 10.90 -24.81
C ARG A 30 -13.54 11.56 -24.77
N TRP A 31 -12.65 11.13 -25.64
CA TRP A 31 -11.33 11.72 -25.79
C TRP A 31 -11.43 13.20 -26.20
N ASP A 32 -12.24 13.52 -27.19
CA ASP A 32 -12.42 14.90 -27.69
C ASP A 32 -12.91 15.85 -26.60
N ASN A 33 -13.70 15.34 -25.64
CA ASN A 33 -14.18 16.07 -24.47
C ASN A 33 -13.16 16.08 -23.30
N SER A 34 -12.04 15.36 -23.42
CA SER A 34 -11.00 15.35 -22.40
C SER A 34 -10.00 16.49 -22.63
N ARG A 35 -9.42 17.01 -21.54
CA ARG A 35 -8.34 18.01 -21.63
C ARG A 35 -7.05 17.43 -22.21
N LEU A 36 -6.91 16.09 -22.22
CA LEU A 36 -5.73 15.41 -22.73
C LEU A 36 -5.68 15.36 -24.27
N SER A 37 -6.81 15.65 -24.92
CA SER A 37 -6.92 15.67 -26.38
C SER A 37 -6.17 16.84 -27.03
N ASP A 38 -6.02 17.97 -26.30
CA ASP A 38 -5.50 19.23 -26.86
C ASP A 38 -6.27 19.71 -28.11
N GLY A 39 -7.56 19.37 -28.18
CA GLY A 39 -8.38 19.66 -29.34
C GLY A 39 -8.04 18.79 -30.56
N LYS A 40 -7.25 17.72 -30.42
CA LYS A 40 -6.90 16.77 -31.49
C LYS A 40 -7.69 15.48 -31.33
N PRO A 41 -8.32 14.97 -32.39
CA PRO A 41 -9.06 13.72 -32.32
C PRO A 41 -8.10 12.54 -32.07
N LEU A 42 -8.63 11.49 -31.45
CA LEU A 42 -7.89 10.26 -31.22
C LEU A 42 -7.81 9.45 -32.52
N ALA A 43 -6.65 9.39 -33.14
CA ALA A 43 -6.46 8.52 -34.31
C ALA A 43 -6.41 7.05 -33.85
N LEU A 44 -6.98 6.15 -34.66
CA LEU A 44 -7.01 4.70 -34.38
C LEU A 44 -5.59 4.14 -34.17
N ARG A 45 -4.59 4.59 -34.96
CA ARG A 45 -3.20 4.21 -34.75
C ARG A 45 -2.67 4.62 -33.37
N THR A 46 -2.98 5.83 -32.93
CA THR A 46 -2.60 6.34 -31.59
C THR A 46 -3.27 5.52 -30.49
N PHE A 47 -4.54 5.17 -30.67
CA PHE A 47 -5.25 4.29 -29.73
C PHE A 47 -4.56 2.93 -29.60
N HIS A 48 -4.16 2.30 -30.71
CA HIS A 48 -3.44 1.02 -30.66
C HIS A 48 -2.07 1.17 -29.98
N THR A 49 -1.33 2.24 -30.24
CA THR A 49 -0.07 2.53 -29.54
C THR A 49 -0.28 2.68 -28.02
N HIS A 50 -1.36 3.37 -27.62
CA HIS A 50 -1.69 3.50 -26.18
C HIS A 50 -2.08 2.16 -25.57
N ARG A 51 -2.83 1.34 -26.28
CA ARG A 51 -3.21 -0.01 -25.84
C ARG A 51 -1.98 -0.88 -25.59
N ASP A 52 -1.03 -0.87 -26.54
CA ASP A 52 0.18 -1.67 -26.47
C ASP A 52 1.07 -1.19 -25.30
N ALA A 53 1.21 0.13 -25.12
CA ALA A 53 1.94 0.70 -23.98
C ALA A 53 1.28 0.40 -22.61
N ILE A 54 -0.05 0.30 -22.54
CA ILE A 54 -0.76 -0.11 -21.33
C ILE A 54 -0.42 -1.57 -21.00
N PHE A 55 -0.35 -2.43 -22.00
CA PHE A 55 0.08 -3.81 -21.80
C PHE A 55 1.53 -3.91 -21.31
N ASP A 56 2.45 -3.18 -21.93
CA ASP A 56 3.87 -3.18 -21.54
C ASP A 56 4.09 -2.66 -20.12
N LEU A 57 3.33 -1.63 -19.71
CA LEU A 57 3.50 -1.00 -18.38
C LEU A 57 2.76 -1.71 -17.24
N PHE A 58 1.55 -2.20 -17.52
CA PHE A 58 0.65 -2.72 -16.48
C PHE A 58 0.30 -4.19 -16.66
N GLU A 59 0.74 -4.84 -17.76
CA GLU A 59 0.36 -6.21 -18.14
C GLU A 59 -1.17 -6.37 -18.30
N ILE A 60 -1.86 -5.26 -18.59
CA ILE A 60 -3.31 -5.23 -18.79
C ILE A 60 -3.62 -5.29 -20.26
N GLU A 61 -4.32 -6.34 -20.66
CA GLU A 61 -4.70 -6.55 -22.04
C GLU A 61 -6.06 -5.93 -22.34
N ILE A 62 -6.10 -5.02 -23.33
CA ILE A 62 -7.34 -4.46 -23.90
C ILE A 62 -7.67 -5.23 -25.17
N LYS A 63 -8.77 -5.99 -25.12
CA LYS A 63 -9.28 -6.80 -26.23
C LYS A 63 -10.38 -6.07 -27.00
N CYS A 64 -10.57 -6.49 -28.25
CA CYS A 64 -11.70 -6.09 -29.09
C CYS A 64 -12.61 -7.30 -29.31
N ASP A 65 -13.88 -7.16 -29.05
CA ASP A 65 -14.90 -8.11 -29.46
C ASP A 65 -15.19 -7.89 -30.96
N THR A 66 -14.84 -8.86 -31.80
CA THR A 66 -14.97 -8.75 -33.24
C THR A 66 -16.44 -8.76 -33.73
N SER A 67 -17.38 -9.15 -32.89
CA SER A 67 -18.81 -9.16 -33.22
C SER A 67 -19.48 -7.81 -32.99
N THR A 68 -19.04 -7.08 -31.95
CA THR A 68 -19.61 -5.77 -31.56
C THR A 68 -18.65 -4.61 -31.84
N TYR A 69 -17.37 -4.90 -32.14
CA TYR A 69 -16.28 -3.92 -32.26
C TYR A 69 -16.06 -3.10 -31.00
N GLU A 70 -16.44 -3.64 -29.83
CA GLU A 70 -16.21 -3.03 -28.54
C GLU A 70 -14.88 -3.45 -27.95
N TYR A 71 -14.17 -2.47 -27.39
CA TYR A 71 -12.94 -2.67 -26.62
C TYR A 71 -13.26 -2.82 -25.15
N TYR A 72 -12.54 -3.71 -24.46
CA TYR A 72 -12.71 -3.97 -23.04
C TYR A 72 -11.42 -4.48 -22.40
N VAL A 73 -11.29 -4.28 -21.11
CA VAL A 73 -10.19 -4.84 -20.31
C VAL A 73 -10.45 -6.32 -20.06
N SER A 74 -9.55 -7.20 -20.48
CA SER A 74 -9.78 -8.65 -20.42
C SER A 74 -9.70 -9.19 -18.97
N THR A 75 -8.76 -8.66 -18.18
CA THR A 75 -8.57 -9.05 -16.77
C THR A 75 -7.88 -7.95 -15.98
N MET A 76 -8.20 -7.86 -14.69
CA MET A 76 -7.54 -6.97 -13.74
C MET A 76 -6.60 -7.74 -12.79
N GLU A 77 -6.36 -9.03 -13.04
CA GLU A 77 -5.48 -9.87 -12.21
C GLU A 77 -4.06 -9.31 -12.04
N PRO A 78 -3.40 -8.76 -13.09
CA PRO A 78 -2.09 -8.16 -12.91
C PRO A 78 -2.05 -7.04 -11.87
N LEU A 79 -3.09 -6.19 -11.82
CA LEU A 79 -3.20 -5.13 -10.80
C LEU A 79 -3.60 -5.66 -9.42
N ARG A 80 -4.25 -6.80 -9.34
CA ARG A 80 -4.57 -7.42 -8.04
C ARG A 80 -3.35 -8.06 -7.40
N LYS A 81 -2.44 -8.60 -8.22
CA LYS A 81 -1.21 -9.24 -7.78
C LYS A 81 -0.08 -8.26 -7.51
N ASP A 82 -0.05 -7.13 -8.20
CA ASP A 82 0.99 -6.12 -8.07
C ASP A 82 0.43 -4.85 -7.41
N MET A 83 0.65 -4.75 -6.11
CA MET A 83 0.19 -3.62 -5.30
C MET A 83 0.84 -2.31 -5.73
N ALA A 84 2.09 -2.33 -6.22
CA ALA A 84 2.78 -1.13 -6.68
C ALA A 84 2.15 -0.59 -7.97
N LYS A 85 1.85 -1.46 -8.93
CA LYS A 85 1.12 -1.08 -10.17
C LYS A 85 -0.26 -0.52 -9.85
N LYS A 86 -0.99 -1.15 -8.93
CA LYS A 86 -2.30 -0.68 -8.46
C LYS A 86 -2.21 0.70 -7.80
N TRP A 87 -1.24 0.89 -6.93
CA TRP A 87 -1.02 2.16 -6.24
C TRP A 87 -0.65 3.27 -7.23
N LEU A 88 0.26 3.01 -8.17
CA LEU A 88 0.62 3.91 -9.24
C LEU A 88 -0.62 4.34 -10.06
N LEU A 89 -1.40 3.38 -10.54
CA LEU A 89 -2.61 3.67 -11.31
C LEU A 89 -3.58 4.58 -10.54
N ASN A 90 -3.83 4.27 -9.27
CA ASN A 90 -4.69 5.08 -8.42
C ASN A 90 -4.16 6.50 -8.21
N SER A 91 -2.85 6.64 -7.94
CA SER A 91 -2.18 7.93 -7.72
C SER A 91 -2.26 8.82 -8.96
N PHE A 92 -2.04 8.25 -10.16
CA PHE A 92 -2.15 8.98 -11.41
C PHE A 92 -3.59 9.31 -11.78
N THR A 93 -4.53 8.42 -11.49
CA THR A 93 -5.97 8.69 -11.67
C THR A 93 -6.36 9.92 -10.87
N LEU A 94 -5.92 9.97 -9.62
CA LEU A 94 -6.17 11.08 -8.73
C LEU A 94 -5.50 12.38 -9.20
N SER A 95 -4.23 12.32 -9.62
CA SER A 95 -3.49 13.46 -10.19
C SER A 95 -4.21 14.03 -11.42
N ASN A 96 -4.66 13.16 -12.34
CA ASN A 96 -5.42 13.59 -13.52
C ASN A 96 -6.77 14.22 -13.16
N MET A 97 -7.45 13.72 -12.13
CA MET A 97 -8.70 14.31 -11.62
C MET A 97 -8.45 15.70 -11.03
N ILE A 98 -7.35 15.90 -10.31
CA ILE A 98 -6.97 17.19 -9.73
C ILE A 98 -6.62 18.20 -10.82
N GLU A 99 -5.84 17.79 -11.84
CA GLU A 99 -5.50 18.65 -12.98
C GLU A 99 -6.76 19.00 -13.81
N ALA A 100 -7.69 18.06 -13.99
CA ALA A 100 -8.97 18.30 -14.66
C ALA A 100 -9.86 19.26 -13.85
N GLY A 101 -9.77 19.21 -12.53
CA GLY A 101 -10.56 20.01 -11.60
C GLY A 101 -9.82 21.23 -11.04
N HIS A 102 -9.14 22.05 -11.87
CA HIS A 102 -8.45 23.27 -11.40
C HIS A 102 -9.35 24.16 -10.49
N ASN A 103 -10.66 24.11 -10.70
CA ASN A 103 -11.66 24.78 -9.87
C ASN A 103 -12.17 23.92 -8.69
N MET A 104 -11.57 22.75 -8.42
CA MET A 104 -12.00 21.81 -7.37
C MET A 104 -10.92 21.51 -6.33
N LYS A 105 -9.80 22.24 -6.36
CA LYS A 105 -8.71 22.02 -5.39
C LYS A 105 -9.18 22.13 -3.94
N ASP A 106 -10.12 23.03 -3.68
CA ASP A 106 -10.68 23.25 -2.34
C ASP A 106 -11.76 22.21 -1.94
N ARG A 107 -12.09 21.27 -2.82
CA ARG A 107 -13.12 20.24 -2.58
C ARG A 107 -12.55 18.84 -2.41
N ILE A 108 -11.24 18.67 -2.65
CA ILE A 108 -10.55 17.39 -2.50
C ILE A 108 -9.50 17.60 -1.42
N LEU A 109 -9.71 16.98 -0.27
CA LEU A 109 -8.79 17.05 0.85
C LEU A 109 -7.94 15.78 0.84
N PHE A 110 -6.64 15.97 0.97
CA PHE A 110 -5.67 14.89 1.14
C PHE A 110 -5.16 14.90 2.56
N GLU A 111 -4.93 13.72 3.09
CA GLU A 111 -4.09 13.59 4.27
C GLU A 111 -2.65 13.98 3.93
N GLU A 112 -1.99 14.74 4.80
CA GLU A 112 -0.59 15.07 4.63
C GLU A 112 0.25 13.78 4.64
N ILE A 113 1.12 13.63 3.63
CA ILE A 113 2.10 12.55 3.61
C ILE A 113 3.28 13.02 4.47
N PRO A 114 3.73 12.22 5.44
CA PRO A 114 4.88 12.58 6.26
C PRO A 114 6.13 12.88 5.43
N HIS A 115 7.02 13.67 6.03
CA HIS A 115 8.34 13.94 5.46
C HIS A 115 9.11 12.64 5.18
N GLY A 116 10.17 12.73 4.39
CA GLY A 116 11.01 11.60 4.05
C GLY A 116 10.84 11.13 2.61
N THR A 117 9.88 11.67 1.86
CA THR A 117 9.70 11.36 0.43
C THR A 117 10.87 11.86 -0.42
N GLU A 118 11.62 12.84 0.05
CA GLU A 118 12.86 13.33 -0.55
C GLU A 118 13.96 12.28 -0.63
N TYR A 119 13.95 11.30 0.27
CA TYR A 119 14.95 10.23 0.32
C TYR A 119 14.59 9.02 -0.56
N LEU A 120 13.36 8.93 -1.09
CA LEU A 120 12.90 7.74 -1.82
C LEU A 120 13.80 7.39 -3.02
N GLN A 121 14.22 8.42 -3.80
CA GLN A 121 15.08 8.19 -4.95
C GLN A 121 16.45 7.66 -4.52
N THR A 122 17.03 8.22 -3.47
CA THR A 122 18.33 7.78 -2.94
C THR A 122 18.28 6.32 -2.48
N VAL A 123 17.20 5.92 -1.81
CA VAL A 123 17.00 4.51 -1.39
C VAL A 123 16.88 3.60 -2.61
N ILE A 124 16.07 3.97 -3.60
CA ILE A 124 15.90 3.20 -4.83
C ILE A 124 17.24 3.05 -5.57
N ASP A 125 18.00 4.12 -5.69
CA ASP A 125 19.30 4.10 -6.36
C ASP A 125 20.31 3.22 -5.63
N ALA A 126 20.32 3.25 -4.29
CA ALA A 126 21.14 2.35 -3.46
C ALA A 126 20.76 0.88 -3.66
N MET A 127 19.46 0.56 -3.67
CA MET A 127 18.97 -0.81 -3.94
C MET A 127 19.36 -1.29 -5.33
N LEU A 128 19.19 -0.47 -6.38
CA LEU A 128 19.56 -0.80 -7.75
C LEU A 128 21.07 -1.04 -7.92
N GLN A 129 21.89 -0.29 -7.18
CA GLN A 129 23.35 -0.40 -7.22
C GLN A 129 23.90 -1.43 -6.21
N SER A 130 23.03 -2.04 -5.40
CA SER A 130 23.41 -2.93 -4.28
C SER A 130 24.43 -2.27 -3.35
N LYS A 131 24.20 -1.00 -3.02
CA LYS A 131 25.05 -0.20 -2.14
C LYS A 131 24.40 0.04 -0.80
N GLU A 132 25.24 0.08 0.23
CA GLU A 132 24.91 0.46 1.59
C GLU A 132 24.40 1.91 1.63
N LEU A 133 23.46 2.18 2.53
CA LEU A 133 23.04 3.52 2.92
C LEU A 133 23.71 3.90 4.24
N GLU A 134 24.22 5.12 4.31
CA GLU A 134 24.57 5.79 5.57
C GLU A 134 23.40 6.68 5.97
N VAL A 135 22.87 6.47 7.19
CA VAL A 135 21.61 7.06 7.64
C VAL A 135 21.81 7.71 8.99
N ASP A 136 21.76 9.03 9.05
CA ASP A 136 21.65 9.77 10.30
C ASP A 136 20.19 9.79 10.76
N TYR A 137 19.94 9.18 11.89
CA TYR A 137 18.63 8.85 12.37
C TYR A 137 18.35 9.36 13.77
N GLN A 138 17.15 9.93 13.95
CA GLN A 138 16.67 10.34 15.27
C GLN A 138 15.49 9.48 15.72
N SER A 139 15.67 8.76 16.84
CA SER A 139 14.58 8.01 17.44
C SER A 139 13.52 8.93 18.07
N TYR A 140 12.33 8.43 18.35
CA TYR A 140 11.30 9.18 19.09
C TYR A 140 11.74 9.64 20.49
N TYR A 141 12.75 8.99 21.08
CA TYR A 141 13.32 9.37 22.37
C TYR A 141 14.46 10.38 22.24
N GLY A 142 14.67 10.94 21.04
CA GLY A 142 15.70 11.94 20.78
C GLY A 142 17.13 11.39 20.63
N HIS A 143 17.31 10.07 20.67
CA HIS A 143 18.64 9.47 20.46
C HIS A 143 19.04 9.64 18.99
N LEU A 144 20.21 10.22 18.77
CA LEU A 144 20.85 10.35 17.48
C LEU A 144 21.79 9.16 17.25
N ALA A 145 21.78 8.60 16.07
CA ALA A 145 22.68 7.53 15.67
C ALA A 145 22.87 7.53 14.16
N THR A 146 24.07 7.23 13.72
CA THR A 146 24.36 6.92 12.32
C THR A 146 24.30 5.40 12.13
N TYR A 147 23.57 4.95 11.14
CA TYR A 147 23.42 3.55 10.78
C TYR A 147 23.96 3.28 9.39
N HIS A 148 24.63 2.14 9.24
CA HIS A 148 25.03 1.58 7.95
C HIS A 148 24.05 0.46 7.60
N MET A 149 23.26 0.68 6.57
CA MET A 149 22.13 -0.17 6.23
C MET A 149 22.24 -0.74 4.82
N HIS A 150 22.07 -2.05 4.68
CA HIS A 150 21.82 -2.71 3.40
C HIS A 150 20.32 -2.63 3.10
N PRO A 151 19.84 -1.79 2.20
CA PRO A 151 18.43 -1.63 1.94
C PRO A 151 17.89 -2.82 1.13
N TYR A 152 16.99 -3.61 1.72
CA TYR A 152 16.42 -4.80 1.08
C TYR A 152 15.08 -4.51 0.42
N ALA A 153 14.19 -3.76 1.08
CA ALA A 153 12.89 -3.39 0.56
C ALA A 153 12.38 -2.09 1.17
N MET A 154 11.30 -1.57 0.58
CA MET A 154 10.57 -0.41 1.09
C MET A 154 9.11 -0.79 1.38
N LYS A 155 8.56 -0.23 2.46
CA LYS A 155 7.17 -0.45 2.86
C LYS A 155 6.48 0.85 3.25
N VAL A 156 5.24 1.04 2.78
CA VAL A 156 4.35 2.08 3.29
C VAL A 156 3.45 1.49 4.35
N TYR A 157 3.42 2.15 5.51
CA TYR A 157 2.50 1.80 6.58
C TYR A 157 2.08 3.04 7.38
N ASN A 158 0.79 3.21 7.64
CA ASN A 158 0.23 4.38 8.33
C ASN A 158 0.78 5.69 7.76
N GLN A 159 0.75 5.82 6.42
CA GLN A 159 1.21 6.99 5.66
C GLN A 159 2.71 7.32 5.80
N ARG A 160 3.53 6.42 6.32
CA ARG A 160 4.97 6.58 6.45
C ARG A 160 5.71 5.62 5.55
N TRP A 161 6.82 6.08 5.00
CA TRP A 161 7.76 5.23 4.30
C TRP A 161 8.77 4.62 5.26
N TYR A 162 8.98 3.35 5.12
CA TYR A 162 9.98 2.58 5.85
C TYR A 162 10.91 1.89 4.86
N VAL A 163 12.21 1.89 5.19
CA VAL A 163 13.21 1.03 4.54
C VAL A 163 13.48 -0.14 5.48
N VAL A 164 13.33 -1.34 4.98
CA VAL A 164 13.70 -2.56 5.70
C VAL A 164 15.01 -3.09 5.16
N GLY A 165 15.91 -3.51 6.02
CA GLY A 165 17.19 -4.06 5.63
C GLY A 165 18.08 -4.37 6.81
N TYR A 166 19.24 -4.94 6.54
CA TYR A 166 20.23 -5.28 7.55
C TYR A 166 20.96 -4.01 8.00
N ILE A 167 20.98 -3.78 9.31
CA ILE A 167 21.72 -2.68 9.92
C ILE A 167 22.95 -3.25 10.63
N ARG A 168 24.14 -2.80 10.24
CA ARG A 168 25.41 -3.29 10.75
C ARG A 168 25.52 -3.13 12.28
N GLU A 169 25.20 -1.96 12.81
CA GLU A 169 25.27 -1.64 14.25
C GLU A 169 24.22 -2.36 15.09
N LYS A 170 23.24 -2.99 14.44
CA LYS A 170 22.17 -3.76 15.12
C LYS A 170 22.27 -5.26 14.86
N GLU A 171 23.24 -5.68 14.04
CA GLU A 171 23.48 -7.07 13.65
C GLU A 171 22.18 -7.81 13.25
N GLY A 172 21.31 -7.15 12.47
CA GLY A 172 20.02 -7.73 12.08
C GLY A 172 19.17 -6.84 11.22
N ILE A 173 18.11 -7.42 10.69
CA ILE A 173 17.14 -6.71 9.87
C ILE A 173 16.30 -5.78 10.74
N ARG A 174 16.18 -4.52 10.33
CA ARG A 174 15.40 -3.48 11.02
C ARG A 174 14.66 -2.61 10.01
N ASN A 175 13.67 -1.89 10.53
CA ASN A 175 12.94 -0.87 9.79
C ASN A 175 13.42 0.53 10.19
N ILE A 176 13.76 1.35 9.21
CA ILE A 176 14.04 2.78 9.38
C ILE A 176 12.89 3.56 8.76
N ALA A 177 12.30 4.47 9.52
CA ALA A 177 11.26 5.38 9.04
C ALA A 177 11.91 6.61 8.42
N LEU A 178 11.61 6.90 7.14
CA LEU A 178 12.24 8.01 6.42
C LEU A 178 11.88 9.38 6.99
N ASP A 179 10.71 9.52 7.62
CA ASP A 179 10.30 10.77 8.30
C ASP A 179 11.13 11.13 9.54
N ARG A 180 12.00 10.23 10.01
CA ARG A 180 12.91 10.41 11.13
C ARG A 180 14.38 10.39 10.72
N THR A 181 14.63 10.35 9.43
CA THR A 181 15.96 10.44 8.86
C THR A 181 16.35 11.91 8.74
N LEU A 182 17.50 12.27 9.27
CA LEU A 182 18.05 13.62 9.21
C LEU A 182 18.88 13.82 7.97
N GLU A 183 19.70 12.82 7.64
CA GLU A 183 20.50 12.76 6.43
C GLU A 183 20.59 11.32 5.95
N LEU A 184 20.58 11.13 4.62
CA LEU A 184 20.68 9.82 4.00
C LEU A 184 21.53 9.92 2.74
N THR A 185 22.63 9.16 2.71
CA THR A 185 23.56 9.11 1.59
C THR A 185 23.85 7.68 1.16
N ILE A 186 24.27 7.53 -0.11
CA ILE A 186 24.74 6.24 -0.60
C ILE A 186 26.18 6.06 -0.19
N GLY A 187 26.47 5.02 0.58
CA GLY A 187 27.81 4.64 1.00
C GLY A 187 28.66 4.05 -0.12
N THR A 188 29.89 3.71 0.20
CA THR A 188 30.85 3.13 -0.74
C THR A 188 30.76 1.61 -0.80
N GLU A 189 30.40 0.98 0.31
CA GLU A 189 30.32 -0.47 0.45
C GLU A 189 29.16 -1.06 -0.37
N THR A 190 29.39 -2.26 -0.88
CA THR A 190 28.36 -3.03 -1.58
C THR A 190 27.87 -4.19 -0.73
N PHE A 191 26.64 -4.61 -0.94
CA PHE A 191 26.06 -5.77 -0.28
C PHE A 191 25.48 -6.76 -1.29
N VAL A 192 25.23 -7.97 -0.86
CA VAL A 192 24.48 -8.97 -1.61
C VAL A 192 23.14 -9.16 -0.89
N LEU A 193 22.04 -9.00 -1.62
CA LEU A 193 20.73 -9.33 -1.09
C LEU A 193 20.67 -10.83 -0.82
N PRO A 194 20.33 -11.28 0.40
CA PRO A 194 20.21 -12.70 0.68
C PRO A 194 19.19 -13.38 -0.23
N ASP A 195 19.55 -14.53 -0.81
CA ASP A 195 18.69 -15.27 -1.74
C ASP A 195 17.36 -15.73 -1.11
N ASP A 196 17.33 -15.86 0.20
CA ASP A 196 16.17 -16.27 1.00
C ASP A 196 15.34 -15.09 1.54
N PHE A 197 15.74 -13.84 1.24
CA PHE A 197 14.95 -12.68 1.64
C PHE A 197 13.84 -12.39 0.63
N ASP A 198 12.60 -12.56 1.07
CA ASP A 198 11.41 -12.10 0.39
C ASP A 198 10.63 -11.10 1.28
N ALA A 199 10.36 -9.90 0.76
CA ALA A 199 9.71 -8.84 1.54
C ALA A 199 8.24 -9.16 1.87
N GLU A 200 7.52 -9.88 1.00
CA GLU A 200 6.14 -10.30 1.26
C GLU A 200 6.12 -11.37 2.35
N GLU A 201 7.03 -12.36 2.27
CA GLU A 201 7.16 -13.41 3.28
C GLU A 201 7.62 -12.84 4.63
N TYR A 202 8.56 -11.88 4.63
CA TYR A 202 9.06 -11.23 5.84
C TYR A 202 7.93 -10.58 6.65
N TYR A 203 6.94 -9.98 6.00
CA TYR A 203 5.79 -9.36 6.64
C TYR A 203 4.53 -10.22 6.65
N ALA A 204 4.55 -11.42 6.08
CA ALA A 204 3.36 -12.23 5.79
C ALA A 204 2.47 -12.53 7.00
N ASN A 205 3.04 -12.51 8.20
CA ASN A 205 2.31 -12.87 9.42
C ASN A 205 2.25 -11.71 10.43
N THR A 206 2.44 -10.47 9.99
CA THR A 206 2.45 -9.30 10.88
C THR A 206 1.43 -8.25 10.44
N VAL A 207 0.84 -7.58 11.40
CA VAL A 207 0.14 -6.33 11.19
C VAL A 207 1.14 -5.21 11.45
N GLY A 208 1.38 -4.36 10.44
CA GLY A 208 2.31 -3.24 10.58
C GLY A 208 3.72 -3.51 10.07
N ILE A 209 4.70 -2.96 10.77
CA ILE A 209 6.12 -2.98 10.39
C ILE A 209 6.99 -3.77 11.37
N PHE A 210 6.49 -4.04 12.57
CA PHE A 210 7.26 -4.78 13.57
C PHE A 210 7.29 -6.27 13.22
N VAL A 211 8.49 -6.80 13.01
CA VAL A 211 8.72 -8.23 12.79
C VAL A 211 9.63 -8.73 13.91
N ASN A 212 9.24 -9.81 14.55
CA ASN A 212 10.07 -10.54 15.50
C ASN A 212 10.36 -11.93 14.92
N GLU A 213 11.56 -12.12 14.40
CA GLU A 213 11.98 -13.37 13.75
C GLU A 213 11.89 -14.58 14.68
N ASN A 214 11.94 -14.37 15.99
CA ASN A 214 11.83 -15.44 16.99
C ASN A 214 10.38 -15.80 17.33
N GLN A 215 9.40 -15.04 16.84
CA GLN A 215 8.00 -15.28 17.15
C GLN A 215 7.30 -16.02 16.01
N LYS A 216 6.70 -17.15 16.33
CA LYS A 216 5.91 -17.90 15.36
C LYS A 216 4.49 -17.35 15.28
N PRO A 217 3.89 -17.30 14.07
CA PRO A 217 2.51 -16.91 13.91
C PRO A 217 1.59 -17.92 14.61
N GLN A 218 0.59 -17.40 15.31
CA GLN A 218 -0.37 -18.19 16.04
C GLN A 218 -1.80 -17.83 15.64
N LYS A 219 -2.75 -18.65 16.08
CA LYS A 219 -4.18 -18.42 15.88
C LYS A 219 -4.63 -17.24 16.75
N VAL A 220 -5.16 -16.22 16.11
CA VAL A 220 -5.82 -15.07 16.77
C VAL A 220 -7.30 -15.11 16.41
N VAL A 221 -8.18 -15.04 17.41
CA VAL A 221 -9.63 -14.97 17.20
C VAL A 221 -10.17 -13.71 17.86
N VAL A 222 -10.84 -12.91 17.04
CA VAL A 222 -11.45 -11.65 17.48
C VAL A 222 -12.94 -11.69 17.17
N ARG A 223 -13.76 -11.36 18.16
CA ARG A 223 -15.19 -11.12 17.99
C ARG A 223 -15.44 -9.65 17.72
N ALA A 224 -16.18 -9.36 16.67
CA ALA A 224 -16.68 -8.03 16.38
C ALA A 224 -18.20 -7.98 16.66
N PHE A 225 -18.68 -6.84 17.18
CA PHE A 225 -20.08 -6.65 17.54
C PHE A 225 -20.78 -5.67 16.61
N GLY A 226 -22.05 -5.94 16.32
CA GLY A 226 -22.95 -5.06 15.58
C GLY A 226 -22.34 -4.59 14.24
N LYS A 227 -22.36 -3.28 14.00
CA LYS A 227 -21.85 -2.69 12.75
C LYS A 227 -20.34 -2.88 12.51
N GLN A 228 -19.56 -3.17 13.56
CA GLN A 228 -18.13 -3.41 13.41
C GLN A 228 -17.84 -4.65 12.55
N VAL A 229 -18.76 -5.59 12.48
CA VAL A 229 -18.68 -6.77 11.60
C VAL A 229 -18.50 -6.33 10.14
N GLU A 230 -19.32 -5.38 9.66
CA GLU A 230 -19.26 -4.90 8.28
C GLU A 230 -17.97 -4.11 8.00
N TYR A 231 -17.47 -3.35 8.97
CA TYR A 231 -16.18 -2.66 8.84
C TYR A 231 -15.03 -3.65 8.65
N ILE A 232 -14.99 -4.72 9.45
CA ILE A 232 -13.93 -5.74 9.34
C ILE A 232 -14.07 -6.56 8.04
N ARG A 233 -15.29 -6.80 7.56
CA ARG A 233 -15.53 -7.44 6.26
C ARG A 233 -15.05 -6.57 5.10
N SER A 234 -15.38 -5.28 5.12
CA SER A 234 -15.06 -4.34 4.03
C SER A 234 -13.58 -3.98 3.97
N LEU A 235 -12.90 -3.95 5.11
CA LEU A 235 -11.47 -3.67 5.22
C LEU A 235 -10.81 -4.70 6.15
N PRO A 236 -10.42 -5.86 5.61
CA PRO A 236 -9.75 -6.90 6.39
C PRO A 236 -8.47 -6.39 7.05
N LEU A 237 -8.30 -6.71 8.33
CA LEU A 237 -7.09 -6.36 9.09
C LEU A 237 -5.84 -7.02 8.50
N HIS A 238 -6.00 -8.23 7.97
CA HIS A 238 -4.91 -9.02 7.40
C HIS A 238 -5.44 -9.99 6.34
N HIS A 239 -4.61 -10.37 5.37
CA HIS A 239 -5.01 -11.29 4.29
C HIS A 239 -5.43 -12.68 4.77
N THR A 240 -4.98 -13.12 5.97
CA THR A 240 -5.40 -14.40 6.58
C THR A 240 -6.73 -14.33 7.30
N GLN A 241 -7.48 -13.22 7.18
CA GLN A 241 -8.78 -13.07 7.81
C GLN A 241 -9.77 -14.11 7.31
N GLU A 242 -10.37 -14.83 8.22
CA GLU A 242 -11.43 -15.80 7.95
C GLU A 242 -12.57 -15.61 8.95
N GLU A 243 -13.78 -15.43 8.45
CA GLU A 243 -14.98 -15.37 9.30
C GLU A 243 -15.42 -16.79 9.63
N ILE A 244 -15.37 -17.17 10.92
CA ILE A 244 -15.57 -18.55 11.38
C ILE A 244 -16.92 -18.77 12.07
N LYS A 245 -17.58 -17.70 12.51
CA LYS A 245 -18.87 -17.77 13.18
C LYS A 245 -19.60 -16.46 13.04
N THR A 246 -20.89 -16.53 12.74
CA THR A 246 -21.78 -15.37 12.67
C THR A 246 -23.05 -15.63 13.48
N VAL A 247 -23.43 -14.67 14.32
CA VAL A 247 -24.76 -14.58 14.91
C VAL A 247 -25.38 -13.28 14.39
N HIS A 248 -26.42 -13.43 13.58
CA HIS A 248 -27.04 -12.33 12.84
C HIS A 248 -27.39 -11.15 13.78
N GLU A 249 -27.02 -9.94 13.33
CA GLU A 249 -27.21 -8.66 14.06
C GLU A 249 -26.49 -8.54 15.40
N GLU A 250 -25.88 -9.59 15.95
CA GLU A 250 -25.17 -9.53 17.22
C GLU A 250 -23.67 -9.44 17.06
N TYR A 251 -23.04 -10.49 16.48
CA TYR A 251 -21.59 -10.55 16.34
C TYR A 251 -21.13 -11.51 15.24
N SER A 252 -19.87 -11.35 14.84
CA SER A 252 -19.11 -12.36 14.10
C SER A 252 -17.73 -12.56 14.70
N ASP A 253 -17.23 -13.80 14.61
CA ASP A 253 -15.89 -14.18 15.03
C ASP A 253 -14.98 -14.31 13.81
N PHE A 254 -13.87 -13.61 13.84
CA PHE A 254 -12.85 -13.62 12.80
C PHE A 254 -11.58 -14.28 13.31
N ARG A 255 -11.05 -15.19 12.50
CA ARG A 255 -9.80 -15.90 12.74
C ARG A 255 -8.70 -15.32 11.88
N TYR A 256 -7.51 -15.22 12.46
CA TYR A 256 -6.27 -14.81 11.78
C TYR A 256 -5.14 -15.76 12.14
N LYS A 257 -4.09 -15.78 11.30
CA LYS A 257 -2.79 -16.39 11.60
C LYS A 257 -1.76 -15.27 11.67
N LEU A 258 -1.36 -14.84 12.87
CA LEU A 258 -0.57 -13.64 13.11
C LEU A 258 0.47 -13.83 14.21
N CYS A 259 1.58 -13.10 14.08
CA CYS A 259 2.45 -12.81 15.21
C CYS A 259 1.81 -11.72 16.09
N LEU A 260 2.01 -11.81 17.40
CA LEU A 260 1.50 -10.81 18.33
C LEU A 260 2.43 -9.60 18.35
N THR A 261 2.06 -8.57 17.60
CA THR A 261 2.86 -7.34 17.47
C THR A 261 2.21 -6.18 18.22
N PRO A 262 3.00 -5.16 18.62
CA PRO A 262 2.45 -3.95 19.25
C PRO A 262 1.41 -3.26 18.35
N GLU A 263 1.57 -3.32 17.02
CA GLU A 263 0.62 -2.74 16.08
C GLU A 263 -0.71 -3.51 16.06
N LEU A 264 -0.67 -4.84 16.14
CA LEU A 264 -1.89 -5.64 16.27
C LEU A 264 -2.69 -5.22 17.51
N SER A 265 -2.01 -5.14 18.65
CA SER A 265 -2.63 -4.71 19.91
C SER A 265 -3.19 -3.29 19.81
N THR A 266 -2.46 -2.37 19.15
CA THR A 266 -2.92 -0.99 18.93
C THR A 266 -4.14 -0.93 18.03
N HIS A 267 -4.19 -1.70 16.96
CA HIS A 267 -5.37 -1.79 16.08
C HIS A 267 -6.60 -2.31 16.82
N LEU A 268 -6.44 -3.34 17.64
CA LEU A 268 -7.54 -3.91 18.41
C LEU A 268 -8.06 -2.92 19.47
N LEU A 269 -7.15 -2.23 20.15
CA LEU A 269 -7.51 -1.19 21.15
C LEU A 269 -8.23 0.00 20.49
N ALA A 270 -7.85 0.39 19.28
CA ALA A 270 -8.51 1.48 18.55
C ALA A 270 -9.97 1.18 18.19
N MET A 271 -10.36 -0.09 18.13
CA MET A 271 -11.76 -0.50 17.91
C MET A 271 -12.61 -0.43 19.19
N GLY A 272 -11.98 -0.27 20.36
CA GLY A 272 -12.64 -0.12 21.66
C GLY A 272 -13.54 -1.29 22.03
N GLU A 273 -14.72 -0.97 22.57
CA GLU A 273 -15.75 -1.92 23.02
C GLU A 273 -16.40 -2.73 21.88
N LYS A 274 -16.13 -2.35 20.64
CA LYS A 274 -16.73 -2.98 19.44
C LYS A 274 -16.08 -4.32 19.08
N VAL A 275 -14.96 -4.64 19.72
CA VAL A 275 -14.26 -5.92 19.49
C VAL A 275 -13.84 -6.56 20.81
N LYS A 276 -13.69 -7.89 20.78
CA LYS A 276 -13.20 -8.68 21.91
C LYS A 276 -12.21 -9.74 21.40
N VAL A 277 -11.02 -9.78 21.98
CA VAL A 277 -10.09 -10.88 21.74
C VAL A 277 -10.58 -12.12 22.46
N LEU A 278 -10.74 -13.22 21.72
CA LEU A 278 -11.13 -14.53 22.26
C LEU A 278 -9.90 -15.43 22.45
N GLU A 279 -8.97 -15.40 21.51
CA GLU A 279 -7.73 -16.17 21.49
C GLU A 279 -6.60 -15.34 20.88
N PRO A 280 -5.34 -15.53 21.29
CA PRO A 280 -4.89 -16.34 22.42
C PRO A 280 -5.05 -15.59 23.75
N GLU A 281 -4.94 -16.30 24.86
CA GLU A 281 -5.08 -15.70 26.20
C GLU A 281 -3.99 -14.66 26.52
N GLU A 282 -2.79 -14.83 25.96
CA GLU A 282 -1.69 -13.86 26.03
C GLU A 282 -2.13 -12.48 25.50
N LEU A 283 -2.63 -12.43 24.27
CA LEU A 283 -3.11 -11.19 23.64
C LEU A 283 -4.30 -10.59 24.40
N LYS A 284 -5.22 -11.44 24.83
CA LYS A 284 -6.39 -11.00 25.61
C LYS A 284 -5.96 -10.35 26.94
N SER A 285 -4.98 -10.94 27.61
CA SER A 285 -4.42 -10.41 28.86
C SER A 285 -3.68 -9.08 28.60
N GLU A 286 -2.90 -8.98 27.55
CA GLU A 286 -2.23 -7.75 27.13
C GLU A 286 -3.24 -6.62 26.88
N ILE A 287 -4.27 -6.88 26.08
CA ILE A 287 -5.33 -5.89 25.78
C ILE A 287 -6.03 -5.44 27.07
N LYS A 288 -6.39 -6.39 27.95
CA LYS A 288 -7.01 -6.08 29.23
C LYS A 288 -6.13 -5.18 30.11
N ASN A 289 -4.83 -5.50 30.22
CA ASN A 289 -3.90 -4.70 31.01
C ASN A 289 -3.73 -3.28 30.47
N ARG A 290 -3.66 -3.12 29.14
CA ARG A 290 -3.59 -1.80 28.49
C ARG A 290 -4.87 -0.99 28.74
N LEU A 291 -6.06 -1.63 28.68
CA LEU A 291 -7.33 -0.97 28.99
C LEU A 291 -7.39 -0.52 30.46
N LEU A 292 -6.94 -1.35 31.41
CA LEU A 292 -6.88 -0.98 32.84
C LEU A 292 -5.92 0.19 33.06
N ALA A 293 -4.73 0.17 32.44
CA ALA A 293 -3.80 1.29 32.50
C ALA A 293 -4.37 2.57 31.87
N THR A 294 -5.17 2.42 30.80
CA THR A 294 -5.87 3.56 30.19
C THR A 294 -6.88 4.16 31.15
N ILE A 295 -7.69 3.34 31.84
CA ILE A 295 -8.67 3.83 32.79
C ILE A 295 -8.00 4.64 33.93
N GLN A 296 -6.85 4.16 34.41
CA GLN A 296 -6.09 4.87 35.45
C GLN A 296 -5.63 6.28 35.05
N ASN A 297 -5.47 6.55 33.76
CA ASN A 297 -5.12 7.88 33.27
C ASN A 297 -6.29 8.88 33.29
N TYR A 298 -7.52 8.40 33.56
CA TYR A 298 -8.74 9.22 33.66
C TYR A 298 -9.27 9.35 35.09
N GLU A 299 -8.65 8.68 36.03
CA GLU A 299 -8.89 8.79 37.46
C GLU A 299 -7.98 9.84 38.11
#